data_0d39ddad81995a734b2bada2108f56e3
#
_entry.id   0d39ddad81995a734b2bada2108f56e3
#
_cell.length_a   1.000
_cell.length_b   1.000
_cell.length_c   1.000
_cell.angle_alpha   90.00
_cell.angle_beta   90.00
_cell.angle_gamma   90.00
#
_symmetry.space_group_name_H-M   'P 1'
#
loop_
_entity.id
_entity.type
_entity.pdbx_description
1 polymer ?
#
loop_
_entity_poly.entity_id
_entity_poly.type
_entity_poly.pdbx_seq_one_letter_code
_entity_poly.pdbx_strand_id
1 'polypeptide(L)'
;MQKVLVTDERRMLPTYASMPAEELPMFAENRVHQRSSGNPYPCKIVAQVDRQHREERPFRVITLENEYLRLELMPELGGRIYAALDKRTGYDFFYRQHVVKPALIGLLGNWISGGVEFNWPCHHRPSTFMPVDVSIEEELSGAVTVWMSENEPLDRMKGMVGIRLAPGEARFDTRMKVYNGTPARHSFLWWENAAVPVNPQYRLVFPPDVHYVQFHYRKNVTTYPVASGVYNGIRMGDGVDISYHKNTHQPTSYFCATSKYDFFGGYD
;
A
#
# COMPACT_ATOMS: atom_id res chain seq x y z
N MET A 1 -0.53 -1.83 34.05
CA MET A 1 -1.15 -1.55 32.74
C MET A 1 -0.49 -2.46 31.72
N GLN A 2 -1.31 -3.15 30.93
CA GLN A 2 -0.82 -3.82 29.73
C GLN A 2 -0.22 -2.77 28.80
N LYS A 3 0.91 -3.10 28.20
CA LYS A 3 1.58 -2.21 27.22
C LYS A 3 1.69 -2.94 25.89
N VAL A 4 1.75 -2.18 24.82
CA VAL A 4 2.14 -2.71 23.52
C VAL A 4 3.60 -3.08 23.58
N LEU A 5 3.92 -4.32 23.19
CA LEU A 5 5.30 -4.78 23.02
C LEU A 5 5.85 -4.26 21.70
N VAL A 6 7.04 -3.69 21.74
CA VAL A 6 7.76 -3.25 20.54
C VAL A 6 9.05 -4.04 20.45
N THR A 7 9.30 -4.65 19.28
CA THR A 7 10.59 -5.24 18.97
C THR A 7 11.13 -4.64 17.67
N ASP A 8 12.44 -4.53 17.58
CA ASP A 8 13.16 -4.00 16.42
C ASP A 8 14.31 -4.95 16.11
N GLU A 9 14.19 -5.71 15.06
CA GLU A 9 15.10 -6.80 14.74
C GLU A 9 15.51 -6.81 13.27
N ARG A 10 16.62 -7.51 12.98
CA ARG A 10 17.00 -7.88 11.62
C ARG A 10 16.52 -9.29 11.32
N ARG A 11 15.71 -9.43 10.26
CA ARG A 11 15.19 -10.72 9.81
C ARG A 11 15.71 -11.04 8.42
N MET A 12 16.26 -12.22 8.24
CA MET A 12 16.66 -12.72 6.93
C MET A 12 15.42 -13.06 6.11
N LEU A 13 15.30 -12.46 4.94
CA LEU A 13 14.21 -12.75 4.00
C LEU A 13 14.78 -13.03 2.60
N PRO A 14 14.21 -14.01 1.90
CA PRO A 14 14.55 -14.26 0.52
C PRO A 14 14.18 -13.04 -0.33
N THR A 15 15.08 -12.62 -1.17
CA THR A 15 14.90 -11.41 -1.98
C THR A 15 15.53 -11.54 -3.36
N TYR A 16 15.04 -10.73 -4.29
CA TYR A 16 15.68 -10.46 -5.57
C TYR A 16 16.14 -9.00 -5.57
N ALA A 17 17.35 -8.76 -6.02
CA ALA A 17 17.93 -7.43 -5.95
C ALA A 17 17.32 -6.46 -6.96
N SER A 18 17.22 -5.20 -6.55
CA SER A 18 17.12 -4.09 -7.49
C SER A 18 18.49 -3.85 -8.11
N MET A 19 18.53 -3.60 -9.39
CA MET A 19 19.75 -3.13 -10.04
C MET A 19 20.04 -1.68 -9.60
N PRO A 20 21.26 -1.18 -9.79
CA PRO A 20 21.59 0.21 -9.50
C PRO A 20 20.65 1.19 -10.19
N ALA A 21 20.40 2.33 -9.53
CA ALA A 21 19.64 3.40 -10.13
C ALA A 21 20.36 4.00 -11.35
N GLU A 22 19.59 4.46 -12.31
CA GLU A 22 20.12 5.15 -13.49
C GLU A 22 20.87 6.42 -13.07
N GLU A 23 22.06 6.62 -13.64
CA GLU A 23 22.89 7.80 -13.39
C GLU A 23 22.30 9.05 -14.03
N LEU A 24 21.67 8.90 -15.19
CA LEU A 24 21.04 9.98 -15.95
C LEU A 24 19.53 9.69 -16.13
N PRO A 25 18.74 9.76 -15.07
CA PRO A 25 17.36 9.29 -15.09
C PRO A 25 16.45 10.03 -16.06
N MET A 26 16.75 11.29 -16.40
CA MET A 26 15.95 12.04 -17.38
C MET A 26 16.11 11.53 -18.82
N PHE A 27 17.13 10.75 -19.09
CA PHE A 27 17.39 10.11 -20.38
C PHE A 27 17.12 8.62 -20.37
N ALA A 28 16.65 8.05 -19.25
CA ALA A 28 16.34 6.64 -19.17
C ALA A 28 15.33 6.24 -20.25
N GLU A 29 15.60 5.14 -20.90
CA GLU A 29 14.64 4.45 -21.78
C GLU A 29 13.46 3.91 -20.98
N ASN A 30 12.64 3.06 -21.44
CA ASN A 30 11.57 2.38 -20.70
C ASN A 30 10.73 3.31 -19.80
N ARG A 31 10.48 4.52 -20.26
CA ARG A 31 9.65 5.46 -19.53
C ARG A 31 8.22 4.96 -19.44
N VAL A 32 7.68 5.07 -18.29
CA VAL A 32 6.28 4.77 -18.05
C VAL A 32 5.43 5.97 -18.42
N HIS A 33 4.28 5.70 -18.98
CA HIS A 33 3.38 6.74 -19.48
C HIS A 33 2.49 7.35 -18.41
N GLN A 34 2.65 6.99 -17.17
CA GLN A 34 1.88 7.57 -16.09
C GLN A 34 2.40 8.96 -15.76
N ARG A 35 1.54 9.93 -15.87
CA ARG A 35 1.89 11.35 -15.69
C ARG A 35 2.56 11.64 -14.35
N SER A 36 2.10 10.98 -13.29
CA SER A 36 2.66 11.10 -11.94
C SER A 36 4.11 10.63 -11.84
N SER A 37 4.51 9.73 -12.74
CA SER A 37 5.86 9.21 -12.86
C SER A 37 6.63 9.85 -14.01
N GLY A 38 6.07 10.88 -14.65
CA GLY A 38 6.66 11.53 -15.81
C GLY A 38 7.81 12.48 -15.48
N ASN A 39 8.09 12.71 -14.22
CA ASN A 39 9.12 13.63 -13.78
C ASN A 39 10.17 12.89 -12.93
N PRO A 40 11.11 12.18 -13.57
CA PRO A 40 12.05 11.33 -12.85
C PRO A 40 13.03 12.10 -11.97
N TYR A 41 13.44 13.29 -12.40
CA TYR A 41 14.34 14.11 -11.62
C TYR A 41 13.57 14.94 -10.58
N PRO A 42 14.00 15.02 -9.32
CA PRO A 42 15.24 14.51 -8.75
C PRO A 42 15.15 13.09 -8.16
N CYS A 43 14.14 12.31 -8.53
CA CYS A 43 13.93 10.97 -7.99
C CYS A 43 14.91 9.97 -8.65
N LYS A 44 15.32 8.97 -7.88
CA LYS A 44 16.09 7.85 -8.41
C LYS A 44 15.20 6.94 -9.25
N ILE A 45 15.66 6.56 -10.42
CA ILE A 45 15.01 5.57 -11.27
C ILE A 45 15.78 4.27 -11.23
N VAL A 46 15.07 3.18 -10.99
CA VAL A 46 15.62 1.82 -11.19
C VAL A 46 14.82 1.16 -12.29
N ALA A 47 15.45 1.06 -13.46
CA ALA A 47 14.82 0.51 -14.67
C ALA A 47 14.93 -1.01 -14.77
N GLN A 48 15.74 -1.64 -13.94
CA GLN A 48 16.01 -3.07 -14.00
C GLN A 48 15.95 -3.73 -12.63
N VAL A 49 15.49 -4.96 -12.60
CA VAL A 49 15.47 -5.83 -11.41
C VAL A 49 16.10 -7.17 -11.76
N ASP A 50 16.90 -7.72 -10.88
CA ASP A 50 17.39 -9.08 -11.03
C ASP A 50 16.22 -10.05 -10.76
N ARG A 51 15.92 -10.90 -11.73
CA ARG A 51 14.86 -11.91 -11.63
C ARG A 51 15.39 -13.34 -11.57
N GLN A 52 16.71 -13.50 -11.61
CA GLN A 52 17.35 -14.80 -11.72
C GLN A 52 18.04 -15.22 -10.42
N HIS A 53 18.62 -14.27 -9.70
CA HIS A 53 19.42 -14.57 -8.52
C HIS A 53 18.64 -14.20 -7.25
N ARG A 54 18.13 -15.24 -6.60
CA ARG A 54 17.54 -15.14 -5.28
C ARG A 54 18.64 -15.23 -4.22
N GLU A 55 18.59 -14.34 -3.25
CA GLU A 55 19.50 -14.31 -2.11
C GLU A 55 18.75 -14.06 -0.80
N GLU A 56 19.37 -14.38 0.34
CA GLU A 56 18.86 -14.02 1.65
C GLU A 56 19.47 -12.68 2.07
N ARG A 57 18.63 -11.71 2.41
CA ARG A 57 19.06 -10.40 2.93
C ARG A 57 18.43 -10.08 4.27
N PRO A 58 19.18 -9.40 5.18
CA PRO A 58 18.62 -8.92 6.41
C PRO A 58 17.78 -7.66 6.16
N PHE A 59 16.54 -7.68 6.59
CA PHE A 59 15.65 -6.51 6.61
C PHE A 59 15.31 -6.13 8.04
N ARG A 60 15.25 -4.83 8.31
CA ARG A 60 14.75 -4.31 9.58
C ARG A 60 13.25 -4.52 9.66
N VAL A 61 12.80 -5.18 10.72
CA VAL A 61 11.39 -5.41 11.01
C VAL A 61 11.08 -4.86 12.39
N ILE A 62 10.14 -3.92 12.44
CA ILE A 62 9.62 -3.40 13.70
C ILE A 62 8.28 -4.05 13.94
N THR A 63 8.14 -4.74 15.07
CA THR A 63 6.89 -5.39 15.45
C THR A 63 6.20 -4.61 16.56
N LEU A 64 4.91 -4.33 16.37
CA LEU A 64 3.99 -3.89 17.41
C LEU A 64 3.08 -5.04 17.78
N GLU A 65 2.98 -5.37 19.05
CA GLU A 65 2.16 -6.48 19.51
C GLU A 65 1.39 -6.13 20.79
N ASN A 66 0.10 -6.43 20.77
CA ASN A 66 -0.73 -6.45 21.96
C ASN A 66 -1.37 -7.84 22.15
N GLU A 67 -2.38 -7.97 22.99
CA GLU A 67 -3.08 -9.23 23.24
C GLU A 67 -3.80 -9.81 22.02
N TYR A 68 -4.21 -8.96 21.07
CA TYR A 68 -5.03 -9.34 19.90
C TYR A 68 -4.27 -9.34 18.60
N LEU A 69 -3.42 -8.35 18.40
CA LEU A 69 -2.79 -8.08 17.11
C LEU A 69 -1.27 -8.14 17.20
N ARG A 70 -0.66 -8.58 16.11
CA ARG A 70 0.77 -8.44 15.84
C ARG A 70 0.97 -7.81 14.46
N LEU A 71 1.57 -6.63 14.44
CA LEU A 71 1.86 -5.87 13.22
C LEU A 71 3.36 -5.92 12.95
N GLU A 72 3.75 -6.17 11.71
CA GLU A 72 5.14 -6.15 11.27
C GLU A 72 5.34 -5.03 10.25
N LEU A 73 6.25 -4.12 10.54
CA LEU A 73 6.54 -2.94 9.74
C LEU A 73 7.94 -3.05 9.15
N MET A 74 8.09 -2.69 7.87
CA MET A 74 9.38 -2.75 7.17
C MET A 74 9.84 -1.36 6.71
N PRO A 75 10.62 -0.65 7.54
CA PRO A 75 11.12 0.68 7.20
C PRO A 75 12.00 0.72 5.95
N GLU A 76 12.75 -0.33 5.68
CA GLU A 76 13.64 -0.40 4.52
C GLU A 76 12.90 -0.60 3.19
N LEU A 77 11.61 -0.93 3.26
CA LEU A 77 10.74 -1.10 2.10
C LEU A 77 9.62 -0.05 2.08
N GLY A 78 9.99 1.21 2.22
CA GLY A 78 9.08 2.34 2.14
C GLY A 78 8.17 2.52 3.35
N GLY A 79 8.46 1.86 4.49
CA GLY A 79 7.65 1.96 5.70
C GLY A 79 6.31 1.24 5.59
N ARG A 80 6.24 0.15 4.82
CA ARG A 80 5.00 -0.63 4.66
C ARG A 80 4.65 -1.44 5.90
N ILE A 81 3.36 -1.69 6.08
CA ILE A 81 2.92 -2.81 6.92
C ILE A 81 3.16 -4.08 6.10
N TYR A 82 4.03 -4.96 6.60
CA TYR A 82 4.36 -6.22 5.94
C TYR A 82 3.34 -7.31 6.25
N ALA A 83 2.88 -7.34 7.50
CA ALA A 83 1.91 -8.31 8.00
C ALA A 83 1.09 -7.71 9.14
N ALA A 84 -0.14 -8.18 9.30
CA ALA A 84 -1.00 -7.85 10.43
C ALA A 84 -1.82 -9.07 10.82
N LEU A 85 -1.39 -9.75 11.88
CA LEU A 85 -1.97 -11.00 12.36
C LEU A 85 -2.99 -10.75 13.45
N ASP A 86 -4.20 -11.29 13.30
CA ASP A 86 -5.12 -11.50 14.41
C ASP A 86 -4.70 -12.78 15.17
N LYS A 87 -4.21 -12.59 16.39
CA LYS A 87 -3.68 -13.70 17.23
C LYS A 87 -4.77 -14.66 17.70
N ARG A 88 -6.03 -14.25 17.69
CA ARG A 88 -7.17 -15.07 18.13
C ARG A 88 -7.51 -16.15 17.12
N THR A 89 -7.38 -15.82 15.83
CA THR A 89 -7.78 -16.68 14.73
C THR A 89 -6.59 -17.18 13.90
N GLY A 90 -5.43 -16.53 14.02
CA GLY A 90 -4.29 -16.76 13.16
C GLY A 90 -4.44 -16.15 11.75
N TYR A 91 -5.45 -15.29 11.57
CA TYR A 91 -5.71 -14.64 10.28
C TYR A 91 -4.77 -13.47 10.04
N ASP A 92 -4.04 -13.48 8.91
CA ASP A 92 -3.26 -12.33 8.44
C ASP A 92 -4.17 -11.45 7.56
N PHE A 93 -4.40 -10.21 7.98
CA PHE A 93 -5.27 -9.28 7.26
C PHE A 93 -4.77 -8.96 5.87
N PHE A 94 -3.44 -9.03 5.67
CA PHE A 94 -2.82 -8.63 4.41
C PHE A 94 -2.14 -9.81 3.73
N TYR A 95 -2.14 -9.77 2.41
CA TYR A 95 -1.36 -10.71 1.62
C TYR A 95 0.13 -10.47 1.87
N ARG A 96 0.78 -11.44 2.48
CA ARG A 96 2.20 -11.41 2.79
C ARG A 96 3.01 -12.04 1.66
N GLN A 97 3.94 -11.28 1.13
CA GLN A 97 4.93 -11.85 0.22
C GLN A 97 5.98 -12.64 1.00
N HIS A 98 6.19 -13.88 0.63
CA HIS A 98 7.21 -14.74 1.23
C HIS A 98 8.61 -14.47 0.65
N VAL A 99 8.69 -13.70 -0.43
CA VAL A 99 9.92 -13.29 -1.11
C VAL A 99 9.80 -11.80 -1.42
N VAL A 100 10.81 -11.02 -1.04
CA VAL A 100 10.88 -9.62 -1.46
C VAL A 100 11.29 -9.59 -2.92
N LYS A 101 10.31 -9.44 -3.80
CA LYS A 101 10.50 -9.50 -5.25
C LYS A 101 10.06 -8.20 -5.91
N PRO A 102 11.01 -7.31 -6.22
CA PRO A 102 10.69 -6.06 -6.90
C PRO A 102 10.13 -6.30 -8.30
N ALA A 103 9.19 -5.46 -8.68
CA ALA A 103 8.69 -5.35 -10.04
C ALA A 103 8.80 -3.90 -10.50
N LEU A 104 8.87 -3.67 -11.80
CA LEU A 104 8.83 -2.32 -12.34
C LEU A 104 7.39 -1.88 -12.49
N ILE A 105 7.03 -0.80 -11.82
CA ILE A 105 5.74 -0.17 -11.96
C ILE A 105 5.92 1.34 -12.05
N GLY A 106 5.22 1.95 -12.96
CA GLY A 106 5.40 3.36 -13.18
C GLY A 106 6.81 3.68 -13.71
N LEU A 107 7.08 4.96 -13.92
CA LEU A 107 8.34 5.45 -14.47
C LEU A 107 9.50 5.37 -13.48
N LEU A 108 9.19 5.43 -12.20
CA LEU A 108 10.19 5.61 -11.15
C LEU A 108 10.78 4.30 -10.64
N GLY A 109 10.40 3.19 -11.25
CA GLY A 109 11.09 1.93 -11.11
C GLY A 109 10.43 0.96 -10.16
N ASN A 110 11.17 0.55 -9.16
CA ASN A 110 10.82 -0.59 -8.34
C ASN A 110 9.56 -0.39 -7.48
N TRP A 111 8.81 -1.46 -7.44
CA TRP A 111 7.65 -1.60 -6.57
C TRP A 111 7.62 -3.01 -5.99
N ILE A 112 7.13 -3.12 -4.77
CA ILE A 112 6.98 -4.39 -4.08
C ILE A 112 5.51 -4.55 -3.68
N SER A 113 4.90 -5.64 -4.11
CA SER A 113 3.53 -5.98 -3.74
C SER A 113 3.44 -6.60 -2.35
N GLY A 114 2.22 -6.69 -1.82
CA GLY A 114 1.94 -7.27 -0.51
C GLY A 114 1.97 -6.27 0.63
N GLY A 115 1.27 -6.60 1.70
CA GLY A 115 1.10 -5.72 2.84
C GLY A 115 0.31 -4.46 2.53
N VAL A 116 0.65 -3.36 3.20
CA VAL A 116 0.07 -2.04 2.94
C VAL A 116 1.16 -1.07 2.54
N GLU A 117 1.00 -0.48 1.38
CA GLU A 117 1.83 0.58 0.82
C GLU A 117 1.18 1.94 1.09
N PHE A 118 1.98 2.94 1.47
CA PHE A 118 1.54 4.31 1.71
C PHE A 118 2.09 5.26 0.66
N ASN A 119 1.24 6.02 -0.01
CA ASN A 119 1.60 6.82 -1.17
C ASN A 119 1.23 8.29 -1.04
N TRP A 120 2.18 9.14 -1.37
CA TRP A 120 2.08 10.60 -1.53
C TRP A 120 3.29 11.11 -2.35
N PRO A 121 3.34 12.31 -2.90
CA PRO A 121 2.27 13.28 -3.07
C PRO A 121 1.34 12.92 -4.20
N CYS A 122 1.73 11.99 -5.03
CA CYS A 122 0.98 11.50 -6.18
C CYS A 122 1.37 10.06 -6.49
N HIS A 123 0.49 9.28 -7.09
CA HIS A 123 0.69 7.92 -7.57
C HIS A 123 1.49 6.99 -6.63
N HIS A 124 2.03 5.87 -7.11
CA HIS A 124 2.98 5.08 -6.34
C HIS A 124 4.21 5.92 -6.03
N ARG A 125 4.56 5.98 -4.76
CA ARG A 125 5.67 6.78 -4.28
C ARG A 125 6.99 6.20 -4.80
N PRO A 126 7.91 7.04 -5.33
CA PRO A 126 9.20 6.57 -5.84
C PRO A 126 10.03 5.81 -4.81
N SER A 127 9.89 6.18 -3.55
CA SER A 127 10.61 5.59 -2.42
C SER A 127 9.89 4.40 -1.77
N THR A 128 8.81 3.88 -2.37
CA THR A 128 8.03 2.75 -1.80
C THR A 128 8.84 1.47 -1.57
N PHE A 129 10.03 1.37 -2.15
CA PHE A 129 10.98 0.27 -1.96
C PHE A 129 12.28 0.70 -1.28
N MET A 130 12.37 1.93 -0.78
CA MET A 130 13.56 2.53 -0.20
C MET A 130 13.41 2.73 1.31
N PRO A 131 14.52 2.84 2.05
CA PRO A 131 14.48 3.13 3.47
C PRO A 131 13.82 4.47 3.77
N VAL A 132 13.06 4.51 4.87
CA VAL A 132 12.46 5.70 5.46
C VAL A 132 12.98 5.90 6.88
N ASP A 133 12.90 7.15 7.37
CA ASP A 133 13.22 7.47 8.76
C ASP A 133 12.16 6.91 9.70
N VAL A 134 12.59 6.51 10.89
CA VAL A 134 11.72 5.91 11.92
C VAL A 134 11.84 6.67 13.23
N SER A 135 10.70 6.94 13.86
CA SER A 135 10.63 7.31 15.28
C SER A 135 9.50 6.55 15.97
N ILE A 136 9.71 6.20 17.23
CA ILE A 136 8.74 5.47 18.06
C ILE A 136 8.26 6.40 19.16
N GLU A 137 6.95 6.55 19.26
CA GLU A 137 6.27 7.38 20.24
C GLU A 137 5.45 6.48 21.17
N GLU A 138 5.75 6.53 22.47
CA GLU A 138 4.99 5.81 23.50
C GLU A 138 4.06 6.79 24.22
N GLU A 139 2.78 6.43 24.31
CA GLU A 139 1.78 7.20 25.03
C GLU A 139 1.69 6.74 26.51
N LEU A 140 1.26 7.64 27.39
CA LEU A 140 0.99 7.29 28.80
C LEU A 140 -0.08 6.19 28.95
N SER A 141 -0.94 6.06 27.96
CA SER A 141 -1.95 4.97 27.88
C SER A 141 -1.35 3.59 27.65
N GLY A 142 -0.06 3.51 27.29
CA GLY A 142 0.63 2.29 26.88
C GLY A 142 0.48 1.99 25.40
N ALA A 143 -0.21 2.86 24.64
CA ALA A 143 -0.24 2.76 23.20
C ALA A 143 1.08 3.22 22.59
N VAL A 144 1.42 2.65 21.44
CA VAL A 144 2.64 2.98 20.72
C VAL A 144 2.32 3.34 19.28
N THR A 145 2.97 4.38 18.79
CA THR A 145 2.95 4.77 17.37
C THR A 145 4.36 4.67 16.78
N VAL A 146 4.51 3.90 15.74
CA VAL A 146 5.73 3.89 14.91
C VAL A 146 5.51 4.86 13.75
N TRP A 147 6.22 5.97 13.78
CA TRP A 147 6.23 6.97 12.72
C TRP A 147 7.31 6.63 11.70
N MET A 148 6.92 6.57 10.44
CA MET A 148 7.81 6.37 9.31
C MET A 148 7.69 7.56 8.37
N SER A 149 8.81 8.17 8.01
CA SER A 149 8.78 9.46 7.32
C SER A 149 9.87 9.61 6.27
N GLU A 150 9.60 10.48 5.32
CA GLU A 150 10.59 10.91 4.34
C GLU A 150 10.36 12.37 3.91
N ASN A 151 11.41 12.98 3.39
CA ASN A 151 11.32 14.22 2.63
C ASN A 151 11.22 13.83 1.16
N GLU A 152 10.08 14.08 0.58
CA GLU A 152 9.79 13.77 -0.81
C GLU A 152 10.53 14.78 -1.71
N PRO A 153 11.40 14.32 -2.65
CA PRO A 153 12.29 15.23 -3.37
C PRO A 153 11.61 15.99 -4.52
N LEU A 154 10.46 15.54 -5.00
CA LEU A 154 9.79 16.12 -6.18
C LEU A 154 9.17 17.49 -5.83
N ASP A 155 8.30 17.50 -4.83
CA ASP A 155 7.57 18.69 -4.36
C ASP A 155 8.09 19.23 -3.03
N ARG A 156 9.15 18.63 -2.47
CA ARG A 156 9.79 18.99 -1.21
C ARG A 156 8.84 18.98 -0.01
N MET A 157 7.89 18.09 -0.03
CA MET A 157 6.99 17.87 1.08
C MET A 157 7.55 16.80 2.02
N LYS A 158 7.31 16.98 3.31
CA LYS A 158 7.56 15.91 4.28
C LYS A 158 6.28 15.14 4.50
N GLY A 159 6.30 13.84 4.23
CA GLY A 159 5.24 12.92 4.56
C GLY A 159 5.62 12.00 5.70
N MET A 160 4.67 11.71 6.59
CA MET A 160 4.82 10.78 7.69
C MET A 160 3.58 9.89 7.78
N VAL A 161 3.81 8.61 7.96
CA VAL A 161 2.78 7.66 8.35
C VAL A 161 3.08 7.12 9.75
N GLY A 162 2.09 7.12 10.61
CA GLY A 162 2.17 6.55 11.96
C GLY A 162 1.25 5.35 12.08
N ILE A 163 1.80 4.21 12.44
CA ILE A 163 1.02 3.02 12.75
C ILE A 163 0.91 2.92 14.27
N ARG A 164 -0.33 3.07 14.76
CA ARG A 164 -0.61 3.09 16.20
C ARG A 164 -1.36 1.84 16.62
N LEU A 165 -0.85 1.19 17.65
CA LEU A 165 -1.52 0.10 18.34
C LEU A 165 -1.72 0.47 19.81
N ALA A 166 -2.88 0.14 20.37
CA ALA A 166 -3.19 0.36 21.78
C ALA A 166 -3.42 -0.96 22.51
N PRO A 167 -3.16 -1.00 23.84
CA PRO A 167 -3.53 -2.16 24.65
C PRO A 167 -5.05 -2.35 24.66
N GLY A 168 -5.51 -3.59 24.66
CA GLY A 168 -6.95 -3.91 24.75
C GLY A 168 -7.76 -3.67 23.48
N GLU A 169 -7.11 -3.28 22.37
CA GLU A 169 -7.82 -3.01 21.11
C GLU A 169 -7.48 -4.05 20.04
N ALA A 170 -8.51 -4.60 19.40
CA ALA A 170 -8.36 -5.52 18.27
C ALA A 170 -8.38 -4.75 16.92
N ARG A 171 -7.83 -3.55 16.93
CA ARG A 171 -7.66 -2.68 15.75
C ARG A 171 -6.35 -1.92 15.88
N PHE A 172 -5.89 -1.38 14.77
CA PHE A 172 -4.81 -0.40 14.73
C PHE A 172 -5.25 0.81 13.92
N ASP A 173 -4.61 1.95 14.19
CA ASP A 173 -4.88 3.19 13.48
C ASP A 173 -3.73 3.52 12.55
N THR A 174 -4.04 3.98 11.35
CA THR A 174 -3.09 4.64 10.45
C THR A 174 -3.26 6.15 10.58
N ARG A 175 -2.17 6.85 10.85
CA ARG A 175 -2.14 8.30 10.99
C ARG A 175 -1.24 8.91 9.93
N MET A 176 -1.64 10.04 9.37
CA MET A 176 -0.85 10.77 8.39
C MET A 176 -0.54 12.18 8.87
N LYS A 177 0.70 12.62 8.62
CA LYS A 177 1.11 14.02 8.70
C LYS A 177 1.83 14.41 7.43
N VAL A 178 1.42 15.53 6.84
CA VAL A 178 2.10 16.12 5.66
C VAL A 178 2.44 17.56 5.97
N TYR A 179 3.68 17.92 5.67
CA TYR A 179 4.17 19.27 5.84
C TYR A 179 4.70 19.80 4.51
N ASN A 180 4.18 20.98 4.10
CA ASN A 180 4.67 21.70 2.96
C ASN A 180 5.76 22.68 3.42
N GLY A 181 7.03 22.36 3.15
CA GLY A 181 8.18 23.18 3.49
C GLY A 181 8.49 24.28 2.46
N THR A 182 7.63 24.51 1.47
CA THR A 182 7.82 25.50 0.41
C THR A 182 6.90 26.71 0.57
N PRO A 183 7.22 27.88 0.01
CA PRO A 183 6.33 29.03 0.02
C PRO A 183 5.13 28.90 -0.92
N ALA A 184 5.11 27.90 -1.81
CA ALA A 184 4.05 27.68 -2.78
C ALA A 184 2.95 26.77 -2.22
N ARG A 185 1.75 26.88 -2.75
CA ARG A 185 0.69 25.92 -2.50
C ARG A 185 0.92 24.69 -3.35
N HIS A 186 0.84 23.50 -2.74
CA HIS A 186 0.88 22.22 -3.41
C HIS A 186 -0.40 21.46 -3.15
N SER A 187 -0.86 20.72 -4.14
CA SER A 187 -1.86 19.66 -3.97
C SER A 187 -1.14 18.34 -3.80
N PHE A 188 -1.74 17.42 -3.07
CA PHE A 188 -1.24 16.07 -2.93
C PHE A 188 -2.38 15.07 -2.98
N LEU A 189 -2.04 13.87 -3.39
CA LEU A 189 -2.87 12.68 -3.26
C LEU A 189 -2.29 11.84 -2.13
N TRP A 190 -3.11 11.48 -1.17
CA TRP A 190 -2.80 10.43 -0.20
C TRP A 190 -3.63 9.19 -0.51
N TRP A 191 -3.01 8.03 -0.50
CA TRP A 191 -3.72 6.77 -0.59
C TRP A 191 -2.91 5.62 0.00
N GLU A 192 -3.65 4.64 0.52
CA GLU A 192 -3.14 3.42 1.07
C GLU A 192 -3.52 2.26 0.14
N ASN A 193 -2.54 1.44 -0.19
CA ASN A 193 -2.71 0.33 -1.10
C ASN A 193 -2.50 -0.98 -0.33
N ALA A 194 -3.59 -1.56 0.14
CA ALA A 194 -3.59 -2.81 0.88
C ALA A 194 -3.80 -4.00 -0.07
N ALA A 195 -2.88 -4.96 -0.03
CA ALA A 195 -3.05 -6.25 -0.67
C ALA A 195 -3.71 -7.22 0.31
N VAL A 196 -4.71 -7.95 -0.15
CA VAL A 196 -5.42 -8.94 0.66
C VAL A 196 -5.39 -10.32 0.00
N PRO A 197 -5.36 -11.42 0.77
CA PRO A 197 -5.53 -12.75 0.21
C PRO A 197 -6.93 -12.90 -0.35
N VAL A 198 -7.06 -13.54 -1.50
CA VAL A 198 -8.33 -13.72 -2.18
C VAL A 198 -8.57 -15.21 -2.45
N ASN A 199 -9.74 -15.70 -2.10
CA ASN A 199 -10.23 -17.04 -2.42
C ASN A 199 -11.62 -16.96 -3.06
N PRO A 200 -12.23 -18.08 -3.47
CA PRO A 200 -13.54 -18.07 -4.11
C PRO A 200 -14.69 -17.49 -3.27
N GLN A 201 -14.56 -17.45 -1.94
CA GLN A 201 -15.54 -16.90 -1.02
C GLN A 201 -15.31 -15.43 -0.71
N TYR A 202 -14.10 -14.93 -0.95
CA TYR A 202 -13.73 -13.55 -0.63
C TYR A 202 -14.62 -12.53 -1.34
N ARG A 203 -15.25 -11.69 -0.55
CA ARG A 203 -16.21 -10.68 -1.01
C ARG A 203 -15.79 -9.28 -0.59
N LEU A 204 -15.87 -8.34 -1.54
CA LEU A 204 -15.74 -6.91 -1.25
C LEU A 204 -17.07 -6.36 -0.74
N VAL A 205 -17.01 -5.60 0.33
CA VAL A 205 -18.17 -4.99 0.98
C VAL A 205 -18.00 -3.48 0.93
N PHE A 206 -18.93 -2.80 0.28
CA PHE A 206 -19.05 -1.36 0.30
C PHE A 206 -20.25 -0.93 1.15
N PRO A 207 -20.30 0.35 1.58
CA PRO A 207 -21.47 0.88 2.30
C PRO A 207 -22.79 0.63 1.57
N PRO A 208 -23.90 0.51 2.30
CA PRO A 208 -25.19 0.13 1.73
C PRO A 208 -25.79 1.16 0.76
N ASP A 209 -25.28 2.38 0.76
CA ASP A 209 -25.67 3.45 -0.16
C ASP A 209 -24.82 3.49 -1.44
N VAL A 210 -23.88 2.56 -1.60
CA VAL A 210 -23.09 2.43 -2.83
C VAL A 210 -23.83 1.56 -3.82
N HIS A 211 -24.45 2.22 -4.82
CA HIS A 211 -25.21 1.56 -5.88
C HIS A 211 -24.49 1.58 -7.23
N TYR A 212 -23.45 2.40 -7.36
CA TYR A 212 -22.66 2.55 -8.57
C TYR A 212 -21.19 2.57 -8.28
N VAL A 213 -20.41 1.97 -9.17
CA VAL A 213 -18.95 2.02 -9.16
C VAL A 213 -18.42 2.47 -10.51
N GLN A 214 -17.26 3.12 -10.46
CA GLN A 214 -16.60 3.68 -11.63
C GLN A 214 -15.24 3.05 -11.85
N PHE A 215 -14.92 2.76 -13.10
CA PHE A 215 -13.59 2.32 -13.52
C PHE A 215 -12.64 3.51 -13.63
N HIS A 216 -11.48 3.45 -12.98
CA HIS A 216 -10.64 4.64 -12.79
C HIS A 216 -9.93 5.15 -14.05
N TYR A 217 -9.71 4.33 -15.06
CA TYR A 217 -9.08 4.78 -16.32
C TYR A 217 -10.03 5.38 -17.33
N ARG A 218 -11.32 5.14 -17.19
CA ARG A 218 -12.33 5.57 -18.16
C ARG A 218 -13.58 6.03 -17.43
N LYS A 219 -14.33 6.90 -18.07
CA LYS A 219 -15.68 7.29 -17.61
C LYS A 219 -16.66 6.13 -17.86
N ASN A 220 -16.42 5.02 -17.21
CA ASN A 220 -17.24 3.82 -17.32
C ASN A 220 -17.82 3.52 -15.94
N VAL A 221 -19.14 3.51 -15.86
CA VAL A 221 -19.90 3.33 -14.62
C VAL A 221 -20.78 2.10 -14.77
N THR A 222 -20.89 1.32 -13.71
CA THR A 222 -21.84 0.21 -13.64
C THR A 222 -22.50 0.16 -12.27
N THR A 223 -23.56 -0.62 -12.15
CA THR A 223 -24.22 -0.88 -10.88
C THR A 223 -23.37 -1.80 -9.99
N TYR A 224 -23.56 -1.71 -8.68
CA TYR A 224 -22.91 -2.53 -7.68
C TYR A 224 -23.94 -3.06 -6.68
N PRO A 225 -23.86 -4.31 -6.21
CA PRO A 225 -22.80 -5.30 -6.49
C PRO A 225 -22.94 -6.03 -7.85
N VAL A 226 -24.12 -5.97 -8.47
CA VAL A 226 -24.39 -6.67 -9.73
C VAL A 226 -24.15 -5.70 -10.89
N ALA A 227 -23.06 -5.91 -11.61
CA ALA A 227 -22.72 -5.13 -12.80
C ALA A 227 -23.48 -5.66 -14.02
N SER A 228 -23.91 -4.76 -14.90
CA SER A 228 -24.59 -5.11 -16.15
C SER A 228 -23.98 -4.38 -17.34
N GLY A 229 -24.37 -4.82 -18.55
CA GLY A 229 -23.91 -4.23 -19.79
C GLY A 229 -22.41 -4.49 -20.07
N VAL A 230 -21.65 -3.44 -20.32
CA VAL A 230 -20.20 -3.53 -20.58
C VAL A 230 -19.44 -2.65 -19.59
N TYR A 231 -18.58 -3.25 -18.82
CA TYR A 231 -17.70 -2.56 -17.86
C TYR A 231 -16.23 -2.94 -18.11
N ASN A 232 -15.38 -1.95 -18.26
CA ASN A 232 -13.97 -2.15 -18.60
C ASN A 232 -13.73 -3.06 -19.83
N GLY A 233 -14.60 -2.97 -20.83
CA GLY A 233 -14.52 -3.83 -22.02
C GLY A 233 -15.04 -5.25 -21.83
N ILE A 234 -15.46 -5.61 -20.63
CA ILE A 234 -16.03 -6.93 -20.30
C ILE A 234 -17.54 -6.87 -20.43
N ARG A 235 -18.11 -7.82 -21.14
CA ARG A 235 -19.56 -7.99 -21.21
C ARG A 235 -20.06 -8.70 -19.94
N MET A 236 -20.88 -7.99 -19.16
CA MET A 236 -21.50 -8.50 -17.94
C MET A 236 -22.86 -9.15 -18.16
N GLY A 237 -23.38 -9.09 -19.40
CA GLY A 237 -24.68 -9.66 -19.77
C GLY A 237 -25.81 -9.10 -18.92
N ASP A 238 -26.68 -9.99 -18.45
CA ASP A 238 -27.84 -9.66 -17.59
C ASP A 238 -27.47 -9.37 -16.14
N GLY A 239 -26.22 -9.59 -15.78
CA GLY A 239 -25.68 -9.26 -14.48
C GLY A 239 -24.58 -10.20 -13.99
N VAL A 240 -23.50 -9.62 -13.45
CA VAL A 240 -22.41 -10.33 -12.78
C VAL A 240 -22.18 -9.70 -11.42
N ASP A 241 -22.22 -10.49 -10.36
CA ASP A 241 -21.87 -10.01 -9.01
C ASP A 241 -20.35 -9.79 -8.93
N ILE A 242 -19.94 -8.53 -9.09
CA ILE A 242 -18.54 -8.08 -9.07
C ILE A 242 -17.98 -7.88 -7.66
N SER A 243 -18.79 -8.09 -6.63
CA SER A 243 -18.28 -8.09 -5.26
C SER A 243 -17.39 -9.31 -4.99
N TYR A 244 -17.56 -10.39 -5.72
CA TYR A 244 -16.69 -11.55 -5.67
C TYR A 244 -15.61 -11.48 -6.75
N HIS A 245 -14.35 -11.48 -6.33
CA HIS A 245 -13.22 -11.45 -7.26
C HIS A 245 -13.22 -12.61 -8.27
N LYS A 246 -13.68 -13.77 -7.88
CA LYS A 246 -13.79 -14.96 -8.75
C LYS A 246 -14.64 -14.75 -10.01
N ASN A 247 -15.56 -13.78 -9.96
CA ASN A 247 -16.46 -13.49 -11.07
C ASN A 247 -15.84 -12.53 -12.11
N THR A 248 -14.65 -12.00 -11.83
CA THR A 248 -13.91 -11.11 -12.73
C THR A 248 -12.69 -11.85 -13.28
N HIS A 249 -12.69 -12.13 -14.59
CA HIS A 249 -11.65 -12.94 -15.24
C HIS A 249 -10.40 -12.13 -15.65
N GLN A 250 -10.40 -10.83 -15.41
CA GLN A 250 -9.27 -9.94 -15.69
C GLN A 250 -9.20 -8.82 -14.66
N PRO A 251 -8.04 -8.19 -14.48
CA PRO A 251 -7.89 -7.06 -13.57
C PRO A 251 -8.86 -5.94 -13.90
N THR A 252 -9.55 -5.46 -12.89
CA THR A 252 -10.45 -4.31 -13.00
C THR A 252 -10.35 -3.49 -11.72
N SER A 253 -10.94 -2.30 -11.72
CA SER A 253 -10.96 -1.42 -10.56
C SER A 253 -12.34 -0.82 -10.36
N TYR A 254 -12.66 -0.55 -9.11
CA TYR A 254 -13.93 0.03 -8.72
C TYR A 254 -13.66 1.20 -7.78
N PHE A 255 -14.12 2.39 -8.17
CA PHE A 255 -14.27 3.51 -7.27
C PHE A 255 -15.71 3.65 -6.85
N CYS A 256 -15.97 3.76 -5.56
CA CYS A 256 -17.26 4.20 -5.06
C CYS A 256 -17.43 5.68 -5.40
N ALA A 257 -18.50 6.02 -6.09
CA ALA A 257 -18.71 7.39 -6.53
C ALA A 257 -19.01 8.33 -5.36
N THR A 258 -19.94 7.95 -4.49
CA THR A 258 -20.32 8.70 -3.29
C THR A 258 -20.86 7.75 -2.23
N SER A 259 -20.57 8.04 -0.97
CA SER A 259 -21.15 7.37 0.19
C SER A 259 -21.27 8.35 1.34
N LYS A 260 -22.24 8.14 2.21
CA LYS A 260 -22.35 8.84 3.50
C LYS A 260 -21.52 8.19 4.59
N TYR A 261 -20.91 7.04 4.30
CA TYR A 261 -20.13 6.23 5.23
C TYR A 261 -18.70 6.11 4.76
N ASP A 262 -17.77 6.15 5.70
CA ASP A 262 -16.34 6.15 5.44
C ASP A 262 -15.73 4.76 5.73
N PHE A 263 -16.27 3.71 5.12
CA PHE A 263 -15.71 2.38 5.24
C PHE A 263 -15.84 1.58 3.95
N PHE A 264 -14.95 0.63 3.80
CA PHE A 264 -15.11 -0.53 2.92
C PHE A 264 -14.43 -1.73 3.57
N GLY A 265 -14.75 -2.93 3.13
CA GLY A 265 -14.22 -4.14 3.72
C GLY A 265 -14.07 -5.28 2.74
N GLY A 266 -13.34 -6.28 3.19
CA GLY A 266 -13.29 -7.61 2.61
C GLY A 266 -13.78 -8.61 3.64
N TYR A 267 -14.48 -9.62 3.16
CA TYR A 267 -15.03 -10.69 3.97
C TYR A 267 -14.76 -12.04 3.28
N ASP A 268 -14.36 -13.00 4.11
CA ASP A 268 -14.10 -14.38 3.71
C ASP A 268 -14.90 -15.35 4.58
#